data_0319f77b222049b8f863075d7b31d371
#
_entry.id   0319f77b222049b8f863075d7b31d371
#
_cell.length_a   1.000
_cell.length_b   1.000
_cell.length_c   1.000
_cell.angle_alpha   90.00
_cell.angle_beta   90.00
_cell.angle_gamma   90.00
#
_symmetry.space_group_name_H-M   'P 1'
#
loop_
_entity.id
_entity.type
_entity.pdbx_description
1 polymer ?
#
loop_
_entity_poly.entity_id
_entity_poly.type
_entity_poly.pdbx_seq_one_letter_code
_entity_poly.pdbx_strand_id
1 'polypeptide(L)'
;MSKNQRYVTMAEQLSSQLESFPRSRLAHLPTPLEFLPRLTKHLGGPDIYVKRDDCTGLGSGGNKTRKLEFVMAEAIAAGATVVITQGAVQSNHARQTAAAACKLGLRCELLFENRVSEPEHDYLNSGNVLLDRMFGAAIRHYPKGTDMNDAMTSVAADWRAKGETPFVIPGGASNTTGALGYVDCARELLVQADEIGIPLDHVVHATGSAGTQAGLVAGFRVSGSAVP
;
A
#
# COMPACT_ATOMS: atom_id res chain seq x y z
N MET A 1 31.25 9.74 14.23
CA MET A 1 30.12 9.65 13.28
C MET A 1 29.06 10.63 13.72
N SER A 2 28.60 11.52 12.84
CA SER A 2 27.44 12.37 13.12
C SER A 2 26.18 11.47 13.26
N LYS A 3 25.15 11.99 13.93
CA LYS A 3 23.88 11.27 14.11
C LYS A 3 23.27 10.84 12.76
N ASN A 4 23.41 11.68 11.76
CA ASN A 4 22.92 11.44 10.39
C ASN A 4 23.71 10.32 9.68
N GLN A 5 25.02 10.28 9.78
CA GLN A 5 25.84 9.24 9.17
C GLN A 5 25.54 7.84 9.71
N ARG A 6 25.09 7.75 10.96
CA ARG A 6 24.65 6.48 11.57
C ARG A 6 23.32 6.00 10.98
N TYR A 7 22.36 6.89 10.72
CA TYR A 7 21.09 6.52 10.11
C TYR A 7 21.26 6.04 8.66
N VAL A 8 22.15 6.66 7.88
CA VAL A 8 22.46 6.21 6.50
C VAL A 8 23.03 4.80 6.52
N THR A 9 24.03 4.51 7.36
CA THR A 9 24.61 3.15 7.46
C THR A 9 23.55 2.09 7.86
N MET A 10 22.66 2.41 8.79
CA MET A 10 21.58 1.49 9.19
C MET A 10 20.51 1.35 8.10
N ALA A 11 20.23 2.42 7.35
CA ALA A 11 19.32 2.38 6.20
C ALA A 11 19.87 1.49 5.08
N GLU A 12 21.18 1.50 4.82
CA GLU A 12 21.85 0.61 3.87
C GLU A 12 21.76 -0.86 4.30
N GLN A 13 22.01 -1.15 5.58
CA GLN A 13 21.85 -2.50 6.13
C GLN A 13 20.40 -2.98 5.99
N LEU A 14 19.42 -2.13 6.27
CA LEU A 14 18.01 -2.44 6.10
C LEU A 14 17.66 -2.70 4.62
N SER A 15 18.28 -1.97 3.68
CA SER A 15 18.14 -2.22 2.24
C SER A 15 18.54 -3.64 1.89
N SER A 16 19.72 -4.07 2.31
CA SER A 16 20.22 -5.45 2.06
C SER A 16 19.31 -6.51 2.68
N GLN A 17 18.75 -6.26 3.87
CA GLN A 17 17.79 -7.16 4.49
C GLN A 17 16.49 -7.24 3.68
N LEU A 18 15.98 -6.11 3.19
CA LEU A 18 14.75 -6.07 2.37
C LEU A 18 14.92 -6.75 1.02
N GLU A 19 16.12 -6.77 0.45
CA GLU A 19 16.44 -7.49 -0.78
C GLU A 19 16.32 -9.02 -0.65
N SER A 20 16.38 -9.57 0.57
CA SER A 20 16.16 -10.99 0.81
C SER A 20 14.69 -11.41 0.68
N PHE A 21 13.76 -10.46 0.70
CA PHE A 21 12.33 -10.74 0.52
C PHE A 21 11.93 -10.68 -0.95
N PRO A 22 11.17 -11.65 -1.46
CA PRO A 22 10.62 -11.59 -2.81
C PRO A 22 9.83 -10.29 -3.03
N ARG A 23 10.07 -9.63 -4.18
CA ARG A 23 9.45 -8.35 -4.49
C ARG A 23 9.13 -8.23 -5.98
N SER A 24 7.88 -7.95 -6.32
CA SER A 24 7.44 -7.59 -7.66
C SER A 24 7.57 -6.08 -7.85
N ARG A 25 8.39 -5.62 -8.77
CA ARG A 25 8.60 -4.19 -9.01
C ARG A 25 7.38 -3.58 -9.71
N LEU A 26 6.54 -2.87 -8.96
CA LEU A 26 5.29 -2.28 -9.41
C LEU A 26 5.30 -0.75 -9.34
N ALA A 27 5.96 -0.20 -8.32
CA ALA A 27 6.00 1.23 -8.05
C ALA A 27 7.17 1.94 -8.73
N HIS A 28 6.99 3.23 -9.01
CA HIS A 28 8.08 4.15 -9.31
C HIS A 28 8.66 4.65 -7.97
N LEU A 29 9.84 4.16 -7.62
CA LEU A 29 10.53 4.48 -6.37
C LEU A 29 11.96 4.98 -6.66
N PRO A 30 12.50 5.86 -5.80
CA PRO A 30 11.87 6.49 -4.64
C PRO A 30 10.78 7.48 -5.04
N THR A 31 9.72 7.61 -4.21
CA THR A 31 8.77 8.73 -4.41
C THR A 31 9.37 10.03 -3.90
N PRO A 32 9.01 11.19 -4.48
CA PRO A 32 9.54 12.48 -4.03
C PRO A 32 9.23 12.79 -2.57
N LEU A 33 10.15 13.51 -1.91
CA LEU A 33 9.92 14.20 -0.64
C LEU A 33 9.96 15.70 -0.95
N GLU A 34 8.79 16.35 -0.97
CA GLU A 34 8.62 17.72 -1.44
C GLU A 34 8.34 18.68 -0.29
N PHE A 35 9.06 19.81 -0.25
CA PHE A 35 8.79 20.90 0.68
C PHE A 35 7.49 21.63 0.30
N LEU A 36 6.68 21.97 1.30
CA LEU A 36 5.41 22.69 1.13
C LEU A 36 5.50 24.14 1.67
N PRO A 37 6.17 25.08 0.95
CA PRO A 37 6.50 26.40 1.49
C PRO A 37 5.27 27.25 1.83
N ARG A 38 4.21 27.13 1.04
CA ARG A 38 2.98 27.91 1.27
C ARG A 38 2.24 27.41 2.51
N LEU A 39 2.16 26.08 2.71
CA LEU A 39 1.52 25.49 3.88
C LEU A 39 2.33 25.75 5.14
N THR A 40 3.66 25.59 5.10
CA THR A 40 4.57 25.95 6.18
C THR A 40 4.38 27.40 6.62
N LYS A 41 4.39 28.33 5.67
CA LYS A 41 4.18 29.77 5.95
C LYS A 41 2.79 30.04 6.53
N HIS A 42 1.75 29.38 6.02
CA HIS A 42 0.37 29.58 6.47
C HIS A 42 0.16 29.13 7.91
N LEU A 43 0.77 28.02 8.30
CA LEU A 43 0.64 27.46 9.65
C LEU A 43 1.59 28.12 10.66
N GLY A 44 2.70 28.74 10.22
CA GLY A 44 3.64 29.44 11.09
C GLY A 44 4.34 28.54 12.11
N GLY A 45 4.46 27.25 11.82
CA GLY A 45 5.07 26.22 12.67
C GLY A 45 6.30 25.57 12.03
N PRO A 46 6.48 24.26 12.19
CA PRO A 46 7.61 23.54 11.62
C PRO A 46 7.54 23.51 10.09
N ASP A 47 8.67 23.23 9.46
CA ASP A 47 8.74 22.98 8.03
C ASP A 47 7.96 21.70 7.66
N ILE A 48 7.11 21.79 6.65
CA ILE A 48 6.22 20.71 6.24
C ILE A 48 6.66 20.17 4.89
N TYR A 49 6.89 18.88 4.86
CA TYR A 49 7.21 18.12 3.66
C TYR A 49 6.12 17.09 3.37
N VAL A 50 5.90 16.75 2.12
CA VAL A 50 5.02 15.66 1.71
C VAL A 50 5.80 14.57 1.02
N LYS A 51 5.65 13.34 1.52
CA LYS A 51 6.10 12.13 0.85
C LYS A 51 5.05 11.73 -0.18
N ARG A 52 5.40 11.85 -1.48
CA ARG A 52 4.47 11.74 -2.61
C ARG A 52 4.13 10.28 -2.96
N ASP A 53 3.59 9.55 -2.01
CA ASP A 53 3.15 8.16 -2.24
C ASP A 53 1.88 8.05 -3.12
N ASP A 54 1.28 9.16 -3.47
CA ASP A 54 0.33 9.28 -4.57
C ASP A 54 1.00 9.09 -5.95
N CYS A 55 2.30 9.35 -6.07
CA CYS A 55 3.09 9.26 -7.30
C CYS A 55 3.76 7.89 -7.52
N THR A 56 3.29 6.82 -6.90
CA THR A 56 3.84 5.47 -7.13
C THR A 56 3.57 4.90 -8.52
N GLY A 57 2.74 5.53 -9.32
CA GLY A 57 2.55 5.30 -10.76
C GLY A 57 1.51 4.23 -11.11
N LEU A 58 1.51 3.07 -10.48
CA LEU A 58 0.63 1.96 -10.82
C LEU A 58 -0.85 2.31 -10.66
N GLY A 59 -1.62 2.22 -11.74
CA GLY A 59 -3.07 2.43 -11.73
C GLY A 59 -3.45 3.79 -11.12
N SER A 60 -2.86 4.88 -11.58
CA SER A 60 -2.91 6.25 -11.04
C SER A 60 -2.26 6.46 -9.65
N GLY A 61 -1.41 5.54 -9.22
CA GLY A 61 -0.61 5.69 -8.01
C GLY A 61 -1.35 5.44 -6.69
N GLY A 62 -0.61 5.56 -5.60
CA GLY A 62 -1.13 5.43 -4.25
C GLY A 62 -0.28 4.54 -3.34
N ASN A 63 -0.50 4.68 -2.05
CA ASN A 63 0.30 4.07 -0.98
C ASN A 63 0.28 2.53 -0.96
N LYS A 64 -0.74 1.90 -1.53
CA LYS A 64 -0.88 0.43 -1.47
C LYS A 64 0.09 -0.28 -2.42
N THR A 65 0.57 0.39 -3.46
CA THR A 65 1.54 -0.20 -4.39
C THR A 65 2.79 -0.68 -3.67
N ARG A 66 3.32 0.07 -2.69
CA ARG A 66 4.47 -0.35 -1.88
C ARG A 66 4.25 -1.70 -1.18
N LYS A 67 3.08 -1.88 -0.59
CA LYS A 67 2.69 -3.12 0.09
C LYS A 67 2.48 -4.26 -0.91
N LEU A 68 1.83 -3.95 -2.02
CA LEU A 68 1.51 -4.92 -3.06
C LEU A 68 2.75 -5.46 -3.75
N GLU A 69 3.86 -4.72 -3.81
CA GLU A 69 5.11 -5.26 -4.35
C GLU A 69 5.56 -6.55 -3.64
N PHE A 70 5.40 -6.62 -2.33
CA PHE A 70 5.76 -7.80 -1.54
C PHE A 70 4.65 -8.85 -1.54
N VAL A 71 3.41 -8.43 -1.33
CA VAL A 71 2.26 -9.36 -1.25
C VAL A 71 1.99 -10.05 -2.60
N MET A 72 2.16 -9.35 -3.71
CA MET A 72 2.01 -9.96 -5.04
C MET A 72 3.17 -10.91 -5.38
N ALA A 73 4.37 -10.64 -4.90
CA ALA A 73 5.48 -11.58 -5.04
C ALA A 73 5.21 -12.88 -4.26
N GLU A 74 4.64 -12.78 -3.05
CA GLU A 74 4.18 -13.93 -2.26
C GLU A 74 3.09 -14.71 -2.99
N ALA A 75 2.09 -14.01 -3.57
CA ALA A 75 1.04 -14.63 -4.35
C ALA A 75 1.59 -15.41 -5.57
N ILE A 76 2.54 -14.81 -6.31
CA ILE A 76 3.19 -15.46 -7.45
C ILE A 76 3.98 -16.69 -6.99
N ALA A 77 4.74 -16.58 -5.92
CA ALA A 77 5.51 -17.70 -5.37
C ALA A 77 4.60 -18.86 -4.90
N ALA A 78 3.37 -18.55 -4.46
CA ALA A 78 2.35 -19.53 -4.11
C ALA A 78 1.63 -20.11 -5.35
N GLY A 79 1.99 -19.74 -6.57
CA GLY A 79 1.35 -20.20 -7.80
C GLY A 79 -0.06 -19.65 -7.99
N ALA A 80 -0.39 -18.49 -7.44
CA ALA A 80 -1.71 -17.90 -7.55
C ALA A 80 -2.09 -17.62 -9.01
N THR A 81 -3.34 -17.95 -9.35
CA THR A 81 -3.96 -17.61 -10.65
C THR A 81 -4.99 -16.50 -10.53
N VAL A 82 -5.48 -16.27 -9.30
CA VAL A 82 -6.44 -15.21 -8.97
C VAL A 82 -6.11 -14.62 -7.60
N VAL A 83 -6.16 -13.31 -7.48
CA VAL A 83 -6.07 -12.60 -6.21
C VAL A 83 -7.45 -12.08 -5.80
N ILE A 84 -7.76 -12.19 -4.51
CA ILE A 84 -9.04 -11.78 -3.93
C ILE A 84 -8.76 -10.78 -2.82
N THR A 85 -9.46 -9.65 -2.83
CA THR A 85 -9.37 -8.69 -1.72
C THR A 85 -10.69 -7.98 -1.47
N GLN A 86 -10.74 -7.22 -0.38
CA GLN A 86 -11.93 -6.50 0.03
C GLN A 86 -11.66 -4.99 0.19
N GLY A 87 -12.73 -4.22 0.15
CA GLY A 87 -12.71 -2.79 0.45
C GLY A 87 -14.10 -2.17 0.48
N ALA A 88 -14.17 -0.87 0.76
CA ALA A 88 -15.34 -0.07 0.42
C ALA A 88 -15.40 0.13 -1.10
N VAL A 89 -16.51 0.57 -1.63
CA VAL A 89 -16.73 0.77 -3.07
C VAL A 89 -15.66 1.65 -3.70
N GLN A 90 -15.30 2.78 -3.08
CA GLN A 90 -14.24 3.67 -3.56
C GLN A 90 -12.89 3.40 -2.88
N SER A 91 -12.49 2.12 -2.83
CA SER A 91 -11.23 1.71 -2.19
C SER A 91 -10.02 1.91 -3.10
N ASN A 92 -9.07 2.77 -2.69
CA ASN A 92 -7.78 2.87 -3.38
C ASN A 92 -6.92 1.59 -3.26
N HIS A 93 -7.16 0.78 -2.22
CA HIS A 93 -6.50 -0.51 -2.07
C HIS A 93 -7.00 -1.50 -3.14
N ALA A 94 -8.32 -1.63 -3.31
CA ALA A 94 -8.91 -2.50 -4.31
C ALA A 94 -8.39 -2.13 -5.72
N ARG A 95 -8.44 -0.85 -6.09
CA ARG A 95 -7.95 -0.35 -7.37
C ARG A 95 -6.48 -0.68 -7.61
N GLN A 96 -5.62 -0.43 -6.64
CA GLN A 96 -4.19 -0.75 -6.80
C GLN A 96 -3.95 -2.26 -6.88
N THR A 97 -4.76 -3.08 -6.18
CA THR A 97 -4.71 -4.54 -6.30
C THR A 97 -5.15 -5.01 -7.68
N ALA A 98 -6.25 -4.46 -8.22
CA ALA A 98 -6.68 -4.75 -9.59
C ALA A 98 -5.62 -4.38 -10.63
N ALA A 99 -5.00 -3.20 -10.49
CA ALA A 99 -3.92 -2.75 -11.36
C ALA A 99 -2.69 -3.67 -11.28
N ALA A 100 -2.32 -4.10 -10.07
CA ALA A 100 -1.19 -5.01 -9.85
C ALA A 100 -1.47 -6.39 -10.47
N ALA A 101 -2.66 -6.93 -10.27
CA ALA A 101 -3.09 -8.20 -10.85
C ALA A 101 -3.07 -8.14 -12.39
N CYS A 102 -3.66 -7.10 -12.97
CA CYS A 102 -3.66 -6.88 -14.42
C CYS A 102 -2.23 -6.84 -14.99
N LYS A 103 -1.33 -6.07 -14.37
CA LYS A 103 0.08 -5.96 -14.78
C LYS A 103 0.82 -7.29 -14.70
N LEU A 104 0.48 -8.15 -13.74
CA LEU A 104 1.13 -9.42 -13.49
C LEU A 104 0.45 -10.61 -14.18
N GLY A 105 -0.61 -10.38 -14.96
CA GLY A 105 -1.35 -11.43 -15.67
C GLY A 105 -2.20 -12.32 -14.78
N LEU A 106 -2.56 -11.85 -13.57
CA LEU A 106 -3.43 -12.57 -12.64
C LEU A 106 -4.88 -12.09 -12.78
N ARG A 107 -5.83 -12.97 -12.53
CA ARG A 107 -7.23 -12.56 -12.32
C ARG A 107 -7.35 -11.81 -11.00
N CYS A 108 -8.33 -10.93 -10.91
CA CYS A 108 -8.62 -10.17 -9.69
C CYS A 108 -10.11 -10.23 -9.38
N GLU A 109 -10.46 -10.51 -8.15
CA GLU A 109 -11.82 -10.42 -7.65
C GLU A 109 -11.87 -9.50 -6.42
N LEU A 110 -12.73 -8.48 -6.51
CA LEU A 110 -12.91 -7.45 -5.52
C LEU A 110 -14.25 -7.60 -4.82
N LEU A 111 -14.22 -7.66 -3.50
CA LEU A 111 -15.41 -7.73 -2.66
C LEU A 111 -15.64 -6.36 -2.02
N PHE A 112 -16.70 -5.68 -2.42
CA PHE A 112 -17.06 -4.35 -1.92
C PHE A 112 -18.15 -4.42 -0.86
N GLU A 113 -17.86 -3.89 0.32
CA GLU A 113 -18.85 -3.63 1.35
C GLU A 113 -19.54 -2.30 1.06
N ASN A 114 -20.86 -2.30 0.92
CA ASN A 114 -21.69 -1.11 0.68
C ASN A 114 -21.89 -0.34 2.00
N ARG A 115 -20.99 0.60 2.29
CA ARG A 115 -20.98 1.37 3.55
C ARG A 115 -21.82 2.64 3.49
N VAL A 116 -22.03 3.18 2.30
CA VAL A 116 -22.80 4.40 2.05
C VAL A 116 -24.26 4.01 1.79
N SER A 117 -25.18 4.60 2.56
CA SER A 117 -26.61 4.46 2.29
C SER A 117 -26.99 5.37 1.10
N GLU A 118 -27.79 4.86 0.18
CA GLU A 118 -28.26 5.60 -1.00
C GLU A 118 -27.11 6.25 -1.80
N PRO A 119 -26.13 5.46 -2.30
CA PRO A 119 -25.02 6.01 -3.04
C PRO A 119 -25.48 6.56 -4.38
N GLU A 120 -24.94 7.72 -4.75
CA GLU A 120 -25.16 8.32 -6.06
C GLU A 120 -24.55 7.45 -7.17
N HIS A 121 -25.09 7.60 -8.39
CA HIS A 121 -24.62 6.85 -9.58
C HIS A 121 -23.11 6.97 -9.77
N ASP A 122 -22.56 8.17 -9.64
CA ASP A 122 -21.13 8.42 -9.86
C ASP A 122 -20.27 7.76 -8.79
N TYR A 123 -20.73 7.67 -7.54
CA TYR A 123 -20.04 6.93 -6.50
C TYR A 123 -19.86 5.43 -6.83
N LEU A 124 -20.83 4.85 -7.55
CA LEU A 124 -20.82 3.44 -7.92
C LEU A 124 -20.11 3.17 -9.25
N ASN A 125 -19.86 4.20 -10.08
CA ASN A 125 -19.43 3.98 -11.46
C ASN A 125 -18.22 4.79 -11.90
N SER A 126 -17.75 5.75 -11.11
CA SER A 126 -16.58 6.59 -11.42
C SER A 126 -15.39 6.28 -10.49
N GLY A 127 -14.31 7.06 -10.62
CA GLY A 127 -13.15 7.00 -9.73
C GLY A 127 -12.49 5.64 -9.69
N ASN A 128 -12.33 5.08 -8.48
CA ASN A 128 -11.67 3.79 -8.29
C ASN A 128 -12.45 2.64 -8.97
N VAL A 129 -13.78 2.64 -8.88
CA VAL A 129 -14.62 1.56 -9.47
C VAL A 129 -14.49 1.51 -10.99
N LEU A 130 -14.42 2.67 -11.65
CA LEU A 130 -14.18 2.72 -13.09
C LEU A 130 -12.85 2.07 -13.44
N LEU A 131 -11.79 2.42 -12.71
CA LEU A 131 -10.45 1.85 -12.92
C LEU A 131 -10.41 0.34 -12.62
N ASP A 132 -11.11 -0.12 -11.58
CA ASP A 132 -11.22 -1.55 -11.27
C ASP A 132 -11.78 -2.35 -12.46
N ARG A 133 -12.84 -1.84 -13.08
CA ARG A 133 -13.43 -2.43 -14.28
C ARG A 133 -12.49 -2.37 -15.48
N MET A 134 -11.79 -1.25 -15.68
CA MET A 134 -10.82 -1.09 -16.76
C MET A 134 -9.63 -2.04 -16.63
N PHE A 135 -9.22 -2.39 -15.39
CA PHE A 135 -8.20 -3.40 -15.12
C PHE A 135 -8.72 -4.83 -15.17
N GLY A 136 -10.00 -5.03 -15.51
CA GLY A 136 -10.60 -6.35 -15.69
C GLY A 136 -10.92 -7.09 -14.39
N ALA A 137 -11.02 -6.40 -13.27
CA ALA A 137 -11.40 -7.04 -12.01
C ALA A 137 -12.88 -7.42 -11.99
N ALA A 138 -13.19 -8.62 -11.50
CA ALA A 138 -14.54 -9.00 -11.14
C ALA A 138 -14.92 -8.33 -9.81
N ILE A 139 -16.16 -7.84 -9.71
CA ILE A 139 -16.64 -7.11 -8.54
C ILE A 139 -17.88 -7.78 -7.97
N ARG A 140 -17.86 -8.04 -6.66
CA ARG A 140 -19.05 -8.46 -5.89
C ARG A 140 -19.37 -7.41 -4.83
N HIS A 141 -20.65 -7.12 -4.68
CA HIS A 141 -21.16 -6.19 -3.66
C HIS A 141 -21.79 -6.96 -2.50
N TYR A 142 -21.49 -6.52 -1.29
CA TYR A 142 -21.99 -7.09 -0.05
C TYR A 142 -22.66 -5.98 0.80
N PRO A 143 -23.70 -6.32 1.56
CA PRO A 143 -24.34 -5.39 2.49
C PRO A 143 -23.34 -4.89 3.55
N LYS A 144 -23.63 -3.69 4.10
CA LYS A 144 -22.89 -3.17 5.25
C LYS A 144 -22.99 -4.14 6.43
N GLY A 145 -21.85 -4.39 7.10
CA GLY A 145 -21.77 -5.27 8.25
C GLY A 145 -21.58 -6.75 7.92
N THR A 146 -21.41 -7.10 6.64
CA THR A 146 -21.00 -8.46 6.25
C THR A 146 -19.62 -8.77 6.81
N ASP A 147 -19.41 -9.99 7.33
CA ASP A 147 -18.06 -10.47 7.59
C ASP A 147 -17.32 -10.69 6.26
N MET A 148 -16.50 -9.71 5.93
CA MET A 148 -15.80 -9.70 4.64
C MET A 148 -14.68 -10.73 4.60
N ASN A 149 -14.17 -11.22 5.73
CA ASN A 149 -13.16 -12.28 5.76
C ASN A 149 -13.80 -13.62 5.42
N ASP A 150 -14.97 -13.90 5.99
CA ASP A 150 -15.76 -15.08 5.64
C ASP A 150 -16.21 -15.04 4.17
N ALA A 151 -16.62 -13.87 3.67
CA ALA A 151 -16.96 -13.69 2.26
C ALA A 151 -15.76 -13.99 1.34
N MET A 152 -14.56 -13.46 1.65
CA MET A 152 -13.35 -13.77 0.87
C MET A 152 -13.00 -15.27 0.92
N THR A 153 -13.17 -15.91 2.07
CA THR A 153 -12.92 -17.35 2.24
C THR A 153 -13.87 -18.17 1.36
N SER A 154 -15.16 -17.81 1.33
CA SER A 154 -16.17 -18.44 0.48
C SER A 154 -15.84 -18.29 -1.01
N VAL A 155 -15.50 -17.06 -1.43
CA VAL A 155 -15.12 -16.79 -2.83
C VAL A 155 -13.85 -17.54 -3.23
N ALA A 156 -12.88 -17.66 -2.31
CA ALA A 156 -11.69 -18.47 -2.56
C ALA A 156 -12.03 -19.97 -2.72
N ALA A 157 -13.01 -20.50 -1.97
CA ALA A 157 -13.48 -21.86 -2.17
C ALA A 157 -14.15 -22.06 -3.54
N ASP A 158 -14.95 -21.08 -3.99
CA ASP A 158 -15.56 -21.08 -5.33
C ASP A 158 -14.50 -21.17 -6.45
N TRP A 159 -13.39 -20.42 -6.30
CA TRP A 159 -12.30 -20.44 -7.27
C TRP A 159 -11.55 -21.77 -7.27
N ARG A 160 -11.29 -22.35 -6.07
CA ARG A 160 -10.66 -23.69 -5.98
C ARG A 160 -11.52 -24.77 -6.63
N ALA A 161 -12.84 -24.70 -6.46
CA ALA A 161 -13.78 -25.65 -7.11
C ALA A 161 -13.72 -25.58 -8.65
N LYS A 162 -13.25 -24.45 -9.21
CA LYS A 162 -13.02 -24.26 -10.65
C LYS A 162 -11.61 -24.67 -11.11
N GLY A 163 -10.78 -25.22 -10.22
CA GLY A 163 -9.40 -25.62 -10.51
C GLY A 163 -8.38 -24.47 -10.45
N GLU A 164 -8.77 -23.31 -9.93
CA GLU A 164 -7.88 -22.15 -9.80
C GLU A 164 -7.16 -22.13 -8.46
N THR A 165 -6.07 -21.37 -8.38
CA THR A 165 -5.28 -21.15 -7.14
C THR A 165 -5.51 -19.74 -6.62
N PRO A 166 -6.52 -19.52 -5.75
CA PRO A 166 -6.80 -18.20 -5.21
C PRO A 166 -5.81 -17.81 -4.09
N PHE A 167 -5.38 -16.56 -4.11
CA PHE A 167 -4.61 -15.93 -3.04
C PHE A 167 -5.43 -14.78 -2.43
N VAL A 168 -5.69 -14.87 -1.13
CA VAL A 168 -6.48 -13.87 -0.40
C VAL A 168 -5.55 -12.81 0.17
N ILE A 169 -5.76 -11.56 -0.26
CA ILE A 169 -5.03 -10.38 0.24
C ILE A 169 -5.92 -9.69 1.27
N PRO A 170 -5.47 -9.54 2.52
CA PRO A 170 -6.26 -8.87 3.55
C PRO A 170 -6.52 -7.41 3.21
N GLY A 171 -7.59 -6.84 3.76
CA GLY A 171 -7.96 -5.45 3.51
C GLY A 171 -6.80 -4.48 3.73
N GLY A 172 -6.53 -3.64 2.72
CA GLY A 172 -5.40 -2.72 2.73
C GLY A 172 -4.03 -3.36 2.58
N ALA A 173 -3.91 -4.63 2.21
CA ALA A 173 -2.67 -5.42 2.21
C ALA A 173 -1.94 -5.31 3.56
N SER A 174 -2.71 -5.36 4.66
CA SER A 174 -2.20 -5.10 6.01
C SER A 174 -1.90 -6.41 6.74
N ASN A 175 -0.83 -7.05 6.33
CA ASN A 175 -0.18 -8.19 6.99
C ASN A 175 1.33 -7.90 7.13
N THR A 176 2.08 -8.83 7.67
CA THR A 176 3.54 -8.69 7.88
C THR A 176 4.27 -8.49 6.57
N THR A 177 3.94 -9.23 5.52
CA THR A 177 4.53 -9.12 4.17
C THR A 177 4.27 -7.74 3.58
N GLY A 178 3.02 -7.26 3.62
CA GLY A 178 2.67 -5.92 3.13
C GLY A 178 3.31 -4.79 3.92
N ALA A 179 3.54 -4.97 5.22
CA ALA A 179 4.19 -3.96 6.05
C ALA A 179 5.63 -3.65 5.58
N LEU A 180 6.33 -4.62 4.96
CA LEU A 180 7.68 -4.43 4.40
C LEU A 180 7.75 -3.24 3.41
N GLY A 181 6.69 -2.99 2.67
CA GLY A 181 6.61 -1.83 1.78
C GLY A 181 6.73 -0.49 2.50
N TYR A 182 6.29 -0.42 3.76
CA TYR A 182 6.42 0.77 4.59
C TYR A 182 7.64 0.74 5.50
N VAL A 183 8.23 -0.41 5.78
CA VAL A 183 9.59 -0.51 6.30
C VAL A 183 10.57 0.12 5.30
N ASP A 184 10.44 -0.20 4.01
CA ASP A 184 11.23 0.43 2.94
C ASP A 184 10.95 1.94 2.80
N CYS A 185 9.71 2.38 2.96
CA CYS A 185 9.36 3.80 2.96
C CYS A 185 10.04 4.57 4.10
N ALA A 186 10.11 4.00 5.31
CA ALA A 186 10.82 4.62 6.43
C ALA A 186 12.31 4.77 6.13
N ARG A 187 12.94 3.73 5.58
CA ARG A 187 14.33 3.77 5.10
C ARG A 187 14.53 4.89 4.06
N GLU A 188 13.64 4.96 3.07
CA GLU A 188 13.68 5.95 1.99
C GLU A 188 13.55 7.38 2.55
N LEU A 189 12.66 7.60 3.53
CA LEU A 189 12.50 8.89 4.21
C LEU A 189 13.77 9.32 4.93
N LEU A 190 14.43 8.41 5.66
CA LEU A 190 15.68 8.72 6.36
C LEU A 190 16.80 9.10 5.39
N VAL A 191 16.94 8.38 4.28
CA VAL A 191 17.93 8.70 3.24
C VAL A 191 17.65 10.05 2.61
N GLN A 192 16.41 10.30 2.18
CA GLN A 192 16.04 11.56 1.53
C GLN A 192 16.16 12.76 2.46
N ALA A 193 15.80 12.63 3.75
CA ALA A 193 15.96 13.69 4.73
C ALA A 193 17.44 14.04 4.95
N ASP A 194 18.32 13.03 4.97
CA ASP A 194 19.77 13.25 5.07
C ASP A 194 20.34 13.93 3.80
N GLU A 195 19.94 13.46 2.61
CA GLU A 195 20.38 14.01 1.32
C GLU A 195 20.05 15.51 1.17
N ILE A 196 18.88 15.94 1.66
CA ILE A 196 18.48 17.36 1.61
C ILE A 196 18.85 18.15 2.89
N GLY A 197 19.50 17.49 3.86
CA GLY A 197 20.04 18.12 5.07
C GLY A 197 19.00 18.58 6.09
N ILE A 198 17.83 17.92 6.17
CA ILE A 198 16.78 18.29 7.13
C ILE A 198 16.66 17.26 8.27
N PRO A 199 16.28 17.70 9.48
CA PRO A 199 15.86 16.79 10.53
C PRO A 199 14.48 16.19 10.19
N LEU A 200 14.28 14.93 10.49
CA LEU A 200 12.97 14.31 10.45
C LEU A 200 12.44 14.15 11.88
N ASP A 201 11.62 15.11 12.31
CA ASP A 201 11.13 15.16 13.69
C ASP A 201 9.86 14.34 13.89
N HIS A 202 8.93 14.38 12.93
CA HIS A 202 7.64 13.71 13.00
C HIS A 202 7.21 13.20 11.63
N VAL A 203 6.51 12.07 11.62
CA VAL A 203 5.80 11.57 10.45
C VAL A 203 4.30 11.47 10.75
N VAL A 204 3.51 12.21 9.99
CA VAL A 204 2.05 12.23 10.12
C VAL A 204 1.43 11.53 8.92
N HIS A 205 0.56 10.57 9.17
CA HIS A 205 -0.13 9.84 8.09
C HIS A 205 -1.54 9.42 8.53
N ALA A 206 -2.41 9.17 7.55
CA ALA A 206 -3.74 8.62 7.81
C ALA A 206 -3.64 7.11 8.11
N THR A 207 -4.29 6.67 9.18
CA THR A 207 -4.35 5.26 9.58
C THR A 207 -5.76 4.70 9.45
N GLY A 208 -5.91 3.66 8.61
CA GLY A 208 -7.14 2.86 8.51
C GLY A 208 -6.86 1.42 8.95
N SER A 209 -6.30 0.58 8.07
CA SER A 209 -5.96 -0.83 8.35
C SER A 209 -4.64 -1.03 9.11
N ALA A 210 -4.04 0.02 9.64
CA ALA A 210 -2.81 0.07 10.45
C ALA A 210 -1.51 -0.47 9.80
N GLY A 211 -1.55 -1.16 8.67
CA GLY A 211 -0.34 -1.76 8.07
C GLY A 211 0.70 -0.75 7.58
N THR A 212 0.30 0.48 7.22
CA THR A 212 1.22 1.58 6.92
C THR A 212 1.94 2.02 8.19
N GLN A 213 1.21 2.25 9.27
CA GLN A 213 1.77 2.62 10.56
C GLN A 213 2.73 1.55 11.07
N ALA A 214 2.32 0.30 11.05
CA ALA A 214 3.16 -0.82 11.50
C ALA A 214 4.50 -0.87 10.75
N GLY A 215 4.46 -0.70 9.41
CA GLY A 215 5.67 -0.67 8.59
C GLY A 215 6.58 0.52 8.88
N LEU A 216 6.03 1.73 9.01
CA LEU A 216 6.79 2.93 9.36
C LEU A 216 7.45 2.80 10.74
N VAL A 217 6.70 2.41 11.76
CA VAL A 217 7.21 2.20 13.13
C VAL A 217 8.32 1.14 13.14
N ALA A 218 8.11 0.00 12.49
CA ALA A 218 9.12 -1.04 12.38
C ALA A 218 10.38 -0.54 11.67
N GLY A 219 10.22 0.13 10.52
CA GLY A 219 11.32 0.65 9.73
C GLY A 219 12.16 1.69 10.48
N PHE A 220 11.54 2.65 11.16
CA PHE A 220 12.25 3.61 11.99
C PHE A 220 12.97 2.94 13.17
N ARG A 221 12.33 1.99 13.85
CA ARG A 221 12.94 1.26 14.97
C ARG A 221 14.15 0.44 14.54
N VAL A 222 14.04 -0.32 13.46
CA VAL A 222 15.16 -1.13 12.93
C VAL A 222 16.31 -0.23 12.45
N SER A 223 16.00 0.95 11.90
CA SER A 223 17.00 1.95 11.52
C SER A 223 17.55 2.75 12.72
N GLY A 224 17.21 2.40 13.96
CA GLY A 224 17.67 3.11 15.15
C GLY A 224 17.17 4.54 15.25
N SER A 225 16.16 4.92 14.48
CA SER A 225 15.54 6.24 14.50
C SER A 225 14.51 6.34 15.63
N ALA A 226 14.47 7.47 16.30
CA ALA A 226 13.50 7.80 17.35
C ALA A 226 12.30 8.62 16.80
N VAL A 227 12.16 8.76 15.50
CA VAL A 227 11.05 9.49 14.87
C VAL A 227 9.72 8.85 15.30
N PRO A 228 8.80 9.65 15.91
CA PRO A 228 7.50 9.20 16.37
C PRO A 228 6.50 9.10 15.21
#